data_2420bcabd7f0812630ada13d0741fd46
#
_entry.id   2420bcabd7f0812630ada13d0741fd46
#
_cell.length_a   1.000
_cell.length_b   1.000
_cell.length_c   1.000
_cell.angle_alpha   90.00
_cell.angle_beta   90.00
_cell.angle_gamma   90.00
#
_symmetry.space_group_name_H-M   'P 1'
#
loop_
_entity.id
_entity.type
_entity.pdbx_description
1 polymer ?
#
loop_
_entity_poly.entity_id
_entity_poly.type
_entity_poly.pdbx_seq_one_letter_code
_entity_poly.pdbx_strand_id
1 'polypeptide(L)'
;MRNFLITFNLILFLILFSGCQTIKKKSDEVAEKENERFGQFVGKQNTELRMELGSPTEDFINEIGNEVLVYKTKKYGIPCERKFEINTSGTIIGFSSSGCI
;
A
#
# COMPACT_ATOMS: atom_id res chain seq x y z
N MET A 1 7.02 49.88 -4.27
CA MET A 1 5.89 49.32 -3.51
C MET A 1 5.11 48.25 -4.29
N ARG A 2 4.76 48.51 -5.53
CA ARG A 2 3.99 47.55 -6.34
C ARG A 2 4.75 46.26 -6.64
N ASN A 3 6.06 46.30 -6.84
CA ASN A 3 6.92 45.14 -7.07
C ASN A 3 7.13 44.28 -5.83
N PHE A 4 7.09 44.88 -4.64
CA PHE A 4 7.20 44.17 -3.35
C PHE A 4 5.98 43.27 -3.06
N LEU A 5 4.78 43.75 -3.38
CA LEU A 5 3.56 42.97 -3.20
C LEU A 5 3.48 41.77 -4.14
N ILE A 6 3.96 41.91 -5.38
CA ILE A 6 4.00 40.84 -6.38
C ILE A 6 5.01 39.75 -5.96
N THR A 7 6.20 40.12 -5.51
CA THR A 7 7.23 39.19 -5.02
C THR A 7 6.78 38.47 -3.75
N PHE A 8 6.10 39.17 -2.84
CA PHE A 8 5.57 38.57 -1.62
C PHE A 8 4.47 37.51 -1.92
N ASN A 9 3.58 37.78 -2.84
CA ASN A 9 2.57 36.83 -3.28
C ASN A 9 3.16 35.61 -3.98
N LEU A 10 4.22 35.79 -4.75
CA LEU A 10 4.90 34.69 -5.43
C LEU A 10 5.60 33.75 -4.43
N ILE A 11 6.24 34.29 -3.40
CA ILE A 11 6.89 33.54 -2.33
C ILE A 11 5.86 32.76 -1.50
N LEU A 12 4.73 33.38 -1.18
CA LEU A 12 3.63 32.73 -0.45
C LEU A 12 3.03 31.57 -1.24
N PHE A 13 2.91 31.71 -2.54
CA PHE A 13 2.41 30.67 -3.44
C PHE A 13 3.36 29.46 -3.51
N LEU A 14 4.67 29.71 -3.53
CA LEU A 14 5.69 28.66 -3.52
C LEU A 14 5.71 27.87 -2.21
N ILE A 15 5.47 28.50 -1.07
CA ILE A 15 5.42 27.84 0.25
C ILE A 15 4.21 26.91 0.34
N LEU A 16 3.07 27.26 -0.23
CA LEU A 16 1.87 26.42 -0.26
C LEU A 16 2.06 25.16 -1.12
N PHE A 17 2.86 25.23 -2.18
CA PHE A 17 3.15 24.08 -3.05
C PHE A 17 4.06 23.04 -2.38
N SER A 18 5.01 23.46 -1.54
CA SER A 18 5.95 22.55 -0.88
C SER A 18 5.30 21.69 0.20
N GLY A 19 4.18 22.12 0.82
CA GLY A 19 3.44 21.33 1.80
C GLY A 19 2.79 20.07 1.24
N CYS A 20 2.29 20.12 0.01
CA CYS A 20 1.65 18.97 -0.66
C CYS A 20 2.66 17.88 -1.04
N GLN A 21 3.88 18.25 -1.42
CA GLN A 21 4.93 17.29 -1.79
C GLN A 21 5.44 16.48 -0.59
N THR A 22 5.46 17.03 0.60
CA THR A 22 5.92 16.34 1.81
C THR A 22 4.97 15.22 2.24
N ILE A 23 3.67 15.42 2.13
CA ILE A 23 2.64 14.42 2.46
C ILE A 23 2.70 13.24 1.46
N LYS A 24 2.86 13.53 0.17
CA LYS A 24 2.99 12.53 -0.88
C LYS A 24 4.23 11.65 -0.69
N LYS A 25 5.34 12.21 -0.27
CA LYS A 25 6.61 11.50 0.00
C LYS A 25 6.46 10.45 1.12
N LYS A 26 5.79 10.80 2.22
CA LYS A 26 5.52 9.86 3.33
C LYS A 26 4.63 8.69 2.91
N SER A 27 3.62 8.95 2.11
CA SER A 27 2.73 7.92 1.58
C SER A 27 3.48 6.94 0.67
N ASP A 28 4.38 7.44 -0.19
CA ASP A 28 5.20 6.62 -1.08
C ASP A 28 6.21 5.76 -0.30
N GLU A 29 6.82 6.27 0.76
CA GLU A 29 7.74 5.51 1.63
C GLU A 29 7.04 4.35 2.33
N VAL A 30 5.83 4.53 2.82
CA VAL A 30 5.04 3.47 3.45
C VAL A 30 4.69 2.39 2.43
N ALA A 31 4.28 2.78 1.21
CA ALA A 31 3.96 1.84 0.14
C ALA A 31 5.19 1.02 -0.29
N GLU A 32 6.37 1.62 -0.38
CA GLU A 32 7.62 0.93 -0.68
C GLU A 32 7.99 -0.11 0.38
N LYS A 33 7.89 0.23 1.66
CA LYS A 33 8.16 -0.69 2.78
C LYS A 33 7.19 -1.87 2.79
N GLU A 34 5.91 -1.64 2.53
CA GLU A 34 4.91 -2.69 2.40
C GLU A 34 5.22 -3.62 1.23
N ASN A 35 5.58 -3.07 0.07
CA ASN A 35 5.94 -3.85 -1.09
C ASN A 35 7.21 -4.68 -0.87
N GLU A 36 8.22 -4.16 -0.17
CA GLU A 36 9.41 -4.91 0.19
C GLU A 36 9.11 -6.07 1.14
N ARG A 37 8.31 -5.80 2.17
CA ARG A 37 8.01 -6.79 3.21
C ARG A 37 7.09 -7.91 2.71
N PHE A 38 6.03 -7.58 2.00
CA PHE A 38 5.02 -8.54 1.56
C PHE A 38 5.20 -9.00 0.12
N GLY A 39 5.81 -8.17 -0.73
CA GLY A 39 6.12 -8.51 -2.11
C GLY A 39 7.12 -9.66 -2.25
N GLN A 40 7.94 -9.92 -1.23
CA GLN A 40 8.87 -11.05 -1.21
C GLN A 40 8.16 -12.42 -1.24
N PHE A 41 6.87 -12.47 -0.88
CA PHE A 41 6.09 -13.69 -0.95
C PHE A 41 5.67 -14.05 -2.38
N VAL A 42 5.70 -13.09 -3.30
CA VAL A 42 5.38 -13.36 -4.71
C VAL A 42 6.41 -14.33 -5.29
N GLY A 43 5.92 -15.41 -5.89
CA GLY A 43 6.73 -16.52 -6.37
C GLY A 43 6.89 -17.66 -5.38
N LYS A 44 6.50 -17.48 -4.12
CA LYS A 44 6.54 -18.53 -3.09
C LYS A 44 5.22 -19.27 -3.00
N GLN A 45 5.21 -20.38 -2.28
CA GLN A 45 4.01 -21.16 -2.03
C GLN A 45 3.13 -20.49 -0.97
N ASN A 46 1.81 -20.63 -1.09
CA ASN A 46 0.86 -20.06 -0.13
C ASN A 46 1.06 -20.60 1.29
N THR A 47 1.58 -21.83 1.43
CA THR A 47 1.90 -22.41 2.73
C THR A 47 2.92 -21.60 3.51
N GLU A 48 3.92 -21.03 2.85
CA GLU A 48 4.92 -20.16 3.49
C GLU A 48 4.29 -18.88 4.02
N LEU A 49 3.37 -18.30 3.26
CA LEU A 49 2.62 -17.10 3.68
C LEU A 49 1.78 -17.40 4.93
N ARG A 50 1.05 -18.53 4.94
CA ARG A 50 0.22 -18.93 6.06
C ARG A 50 1.04 -19.26 7.31
N MET A 51 2.25 -19.76 7.14
CA MET A 51 3.16 -20.00 8.27
C MET A 51 3.64 -18.70 8.92
N GLU A 52 3.86 -17.65 8.13
CA GLU A 52 4.33 -16.36 8.63
C GLU A 52 3.22 -15.46 9.14
N LEU A 53 2.12 -15.36 8.40
CA LEU A 53 1.02 -14.44 8.72
C LEU A 53 -0.16 -15.12 9.43
N GLY A 54 -0.16 -16.44 9.49
CA GLY A 54 -1.28 -17.21 10.02
C GLY A 54 -2.41 -17.38 9.02
N SER A 55 -3.60 -17.71 9.51
CA SER A 55 -4.78 -17.88 8.68
C SER A 55 -5.28 -16.54 8.17
N PRO A 56 -5.72 -16.44 6.89
CA PRO A 56 -6.28 -15.20 6.38
C PRO A 56 -7.62 -14.86 7.06
N THR A 57 -7.95 -13.59 7.07
CA THR A 57 -9.25 -13.12 7.58
C THR A 57 -10.39 -13.61 6.70
N GLU A 58 -10.17 -13.57 5.38
CA GLU A 58 -11.11 -14.05 4.37
C GLU A 58 -10.33 -14.69 3.22
N ASP A 59 -11.01 -15.58 2.47
CA ASP A 59 -10.52 -16.09 1.22
C ASP A 59 -11.67 -16.17 0.22
N PHE A 60 -11.38 -15.98 -1.06
CA PHE A 60 -12.37 -16.11 -2.13
C PHE A 60 -11.68 -16.49 -3.44
N ILE A 61 -12.48 -16.98 -4.38
CA ILE A 61 -12.01 -17.28 -5.75
C ILE A 61 -12.39 -16.09 -6.64
N ASN A 62 -11.42 -15.54 -7.37
CA ASN A 62 -11.67 -14.42 -8.27
C ASN A 62 -12.25 -14.87 -9.61
N GLU A 63 -12.52 -13.92 -10.51
CA GLU A 63 -13.16 -14.16 -11.80
C GLU A 63 -12.37 -15.10 -12.72
N ILE A 64 -11.04 -15.12 -12.59
CA ILE A 64 -10.15 -15.96 -13.40
C ILE A 64 -9.86 -17.32 -12.75
N GLY A 65 -10.46 -17.62 -11.60
CA GLY A 65 -10.34 -18.91 -10.92
C GLY A 65 -9.18 -19.03 -9.95
N ASN A 66 -8.50 -17.93 -9.62
CA ASN A 66 -7.43 -17.91 -8.63
C ASN A 66 -7.97 -17.64 -7.23
N GLU A 67 -7.34 -18.23 -6.22
CA GLU A 67 -7.65 -17.96 -4.82
C GLU A 67 -7.04 -16.61 -4.40
N VAL A 68 -7.80 -15.82 -3.66
CA VAL A 68 -7.31 -14.58 -3.07
C VAL A 68 -7.41 -14.68 -1.55
N LEU A 69 -6.28 -14.54 -0.87
CA LEU A 69 -6.20 -14.50 0.59
C LEU A 69 -6.21 -13.04 1.04
N VAL A 70 -7.11 -12.71 1.97
CA VAL A 70 -7.28 -11.35 2.48
C VAL A 70 -6.89 -11.32 3.95
N TYR A 71 -5.92 -10.49 4.29
CA TYR A 71 -5.49 -10.23 5.66
C TYR A 71 -5.90 -8.81 6.04
N LYS A 72 -6.81 -8.70 7.00
CA LYS A 72 -7.31 -7.41 7.50
C LYS A 72 -6.70 -7.09 8.84
N THR A 73 -6.19 -5.88 8.98
CA THR A 73 -5.69 -5.33 10.24
C THR A 73 -6.22 -3.91 10.42
N LYS A 74 -6.12 -3.37 11.63
CA LYS A 74 -6.46 -1.98 11.93
C LYS A 74 -5.28 -1.32 12.62
N LYS A 75 -4.98 -0.09 12.22
CA LYS A 75 -4.00 0.76 12.88
C LYS A 75 -4.62 2.15 13.06
N TYR A 76 -4.69 2.62 14.29
CA TYR A 76 -5.34 3.89 14.65
C TYR A 76 -6.81 3.98 14.16
N GLY A 77 -7.54 2.86 14.19
CA GLY A 77 -8.90 2.79 13.69
C GLY A 77 -9.05 2.76 12.17
N ILE A 78 -7.95 2.82 11.42
CA ILE A 78 -7.94 2.78 9.96
C ILE A 78 -7.76 1.33 9.52
N PRO A 79 -8.72 0.76 8.72
CA PRO A 79 -8.59 -0.60 8.25
C PRO A 79 -7.53 -0.71 7.15
N CYS A 80 -6.72 -1.77 7.24
CA CYS A 80 -5.72 -2.12 6.25
C CYS A 80 -6.07 -3.50 5.69
N GLU A 81 -6.15 -3.64 4.38
CA GLU A 81 -6.34 -4.91 3.70
C GLU A 81 -5.10 -5.24 2.87
N ARG A 82 -4.58 -6.46 3.05
CA ARG A 82 -3.53 -7.03 2.22
C ARG A 82 -4.09 -8.25 1.51
N LYS A 83 -3.99 -8.26 0.17
CA LYS A 83 -4.52 -9.33 -0.67
C LYS A 83 -3.38 -10.03 -1.38
N PHE A 84 -3.39 -11.35 -1.35
CA PHE A 84 -2.44 -12.21 -2.05
C PHE A 84 -3.20 -13.08 -3.03
N GLU A 85 -2.88 -12.97 -4.31
CA GLU A 85 -3.46 -13.83 -5.35
C GLU A 85 -2.61 -15.08 -5.52
N ILE A 86 -3.28 -16.22 -5.54
CA ILE A 86 -2.65 -17.54 -5.59
C ILE A 86 -3.20 -18.28 -6.81
N ASN A 87 -2.31 -18.79 -7.66
CA ASN A 87 -2.72 -19.56 -8.83
C ASN A 87 -3.16 -20.98 -8.44
N THR A 88 -3.62 -21.75 -9.43
CA THR A 88 -4.09 -23.12 -9.22
C THR A 88 -3.01 -24.09 -8.74
N SER A 89 -1.74 -23.75 -8.93
CA SER A 89 -0.59 -24.50 -8.42
C SER A 89 -0.23 -24.17 -6.98
N GLY A 90 -0.92 -23.22 -6.34
CA GLY A 90 -0.64 -22.79 -4.98
C GLY A 90 0.46 -21.76 -4.85
N THR A 91 0.92 -21.20 -5.95
CA THR A 91 1.98 -20.18 -5.98
C THR A 91 1.39 -18.79 -5.89
N ILE A 92 1.99 -17.93 -5.06
CA ILE A 92 1.60 -16.53 -4.93
C ILE A 92 2.07 -15.76 -6.16
N ILE A 93 1.13 -15.19 -6.91
CA ILE A 93 1.42 -14.48 -8.17
C ILE A 93 1.22 -12.98 -8.09
N GLY A 94 0.60 -12.49 -7.02
CA GLY A 94 0.37 -11.06 -6.86
C GLY A 94 0.13 -10.66 -5.42
N PHE A 95 0.40 -9.40 -5.13
CA PHE A 95 0.16 -8.76 -3.84
C PHE A 95 -0.37 -7.35 -4.06
N SER A 96 -1.35 -6.97 -3.25
CA SER A 96 -1.84 -5.59 -3.20
C SER A 96 -2.23 -5.23 -1.77
N SER A 97 -2.13 -3.96 -1.43
CA SER A 97 -2.55 -3.45 -0.13
C SER A 97 -3.39 -2.19 -0.28
N SER A 98 -4.27 -1.96 0.67
CA SER A 98 -5.19 -0.82 0.69
C SER A 98 -5.38 -0.36 2.12
N GLY A 99 -5.28 0.96 2.35
CA GLY A 99 -5.48 1.59 3.65
C GLY A 99 -4.35 1.36 4.66
N CYS A 100 -3.22 0.79 4.26
CA CYS A 100 -2.11 0.49 5.15
C CYS A 100 -1.23 1.73 5.37
N ILE A 101 -1.01 2.09 6.63
CA ILE A 101 -0.20 3.23 7.05
C ILE A 101 0.83 2.83 8.11
#